data_26a4fe0e1709fbbec8beb50a6f56e42b
#
_entry.id   26a4fe0e1709fbbec8beb50a6f56e42b
#
_cell.length_a   1.000
_cell.length_b   1.000
_cell.length_c   1.000
_cell.angle_alpha   90.00
_cell.angle_beta   90.00
_cell.angle_gamma   90.00
#
_symmetry.space_group_name_H-M   'P 1'
#
loop_
_entity.id
_entity.type
_entity.pdbx_description
1 polymer ?
#
loop_
_entity_poly.entity_id
_entity_poly.type
_entity_poly.pdbx_seq_one_letter_code
_entity_poly.pdbx_strand_id
1 'polypeptide(L)'
;MSFDSQWSRLTLEAAGVSLIDCDHRTPAAVADGVPYIAIPQLRDGHISLEGVRRISDADYTDWTKKLSPQANDVIVVRRCNSGESAHVPAGLKCAIGQNLVVLRADGKKLMPQYLRWLVRGTEWWEEVGKYINVGAVFDSLRCRDIPLFELPVPPLAEQGQIASVLSALDDRITLLRETNATLEAIAQALFKSWFVDFDPVRAKMEGR
;
A
#
# COMPACT_ATOMS: atom_id res chain seq x y z
N MET A 1 0.70 0.21 -31.65
CA MET A 1 -0.46 -0.68 -31.51
C MET A 1 -1.40 0.00 -30.51
N SER A 2 -2.60 0.43 -30.96
CA SER A 2 -3.57 1.05 -30.07
C SER A 2 -4.27 -0.06 -29.29
N PHE A 3 -4.04 -0.12 -27.98
CA PHE A 3 -4.68 -1.09 -27.07
C PHE A 3 -6.12 -0.69 -26.71
N ASP A 4 -6.59 0.48 -27.16
CA ASP A 4 -7.80 1.17 -26.66
C ASP A 4 -9.14 0.62 -27.14
N SER A 5 -9.20 -0.36 -28.04
CA SER A 5 -10.49 -0.70 -28.68
C SER A 5 -11.31 -1.80 -28.00
N GLN A 6 -10.82 -2.42 -26.93
CA GLN A 6 -11.52 -3.54 -26.25
C GLN A 6 -11.79 -3.36 -24.76
N TRP A 7 -11.30 -2.29 -24.13
CA TRP A 7 -11.46 -2.07 -22.70
C TRP A 7 -12.77 -1.33 -22.42
N SER A 8 -13.58 -1.89 -21.53
CA SER A 8 -14.83 -1.25 -21.11
C SER A 8 -14.56 -0.20 -20.04
N ARG A 9 -15.06 1.02 -20.22
CA ARG A 9 -15.07 1.99 -19.11
C ARG A 9 -16.20 1.63 -18.16
N LEU A 10 -15.86 1.35 -16.92
CA LEU A 10 -16.81 0.99 -15.86
C LEU A 10 -16.53 1.84 -14.62
N THR A 11 -17.58 2.19 -13.88
CA THR A 11 -17.41 2.70 -12.52
C THR A 11 -16.83 1.59 -11.65
N LEU A 12 -16.09 1.94 -10.59
CA LEU A 12 -15.57 0.95 -9.65
C LEU A 12 -16.69 0.07 -9.09
N GLU A 13 -17.84 0.65 -8.75
CA GLU A 13 -19.02 -0.10 -8.31
C GLU A 13 -19.51 -1.09 -9.37
N ALA A 14 -19.65 -0.66 -10.63
CA ALA A 14 -20.07 -1.51 -11.74
C ALA A 14 -19.05 -2.60 -12.08
N ALA A 15 -17.76 -2.37 -11.77
CA ALA A 15 -16.69 -3.35 -11.89
C ALA A 15 -16.66 -4.36 -10.71
N GLY A 16 -17.54 -4.22 -9.72
CA GLY A 16 -17.62 -5.11 -8.56
C GLY A 16 -16.63 -4.75 -7.43
N VAL A 17 -16.23 -3.47 -7.35
CA VAL A 17 -15.39 -2.98 -6.25
C VAL A 17 -16.27 -2.38 -5.16
N SER A 18 -16.13 -2.91 -3.96
CA SER A 18 -16.76 -2.36 -2.75
C SER A 18 -15.82 -1.38 -2.06
N LEU A 19 -16.33 -0.22 -1.66
CA LEU A 19 -15.63 0.69 -0.77
C LEU A 19 -16.07 0.41 0.66
N ILE A 20 -15.08 0.19 1.55
CA ILE A 20 -15.31 -0.07 2.96
C ILE A 20 -14.61 1.02 3.76
N ASP A 21 -15.38 1.82 4.48
CA ASP A 21 -14.87 2.91 5.30
C ASP A 21 -14.33 2.40 6.64
N CYS A 22 -13.27 3.03 7.14
CA CYS A 22 -12.63 2.70 8.41
C CYS A 22 -13.42 3.22 9.61
N ASP A 23 -12.98 2.85 10.81
CA ASP A 23 -13.41 3.52 12.04
C ASP A 23 -12.67 4.87 12.19
N HIS A 24 -13.41 5.95 12.45
CA HIS A 24 -12.88 7.32 12.52
C HIS A 24 -12.28 7.68 13.90
N ARG A 25 -11.93 6.69 14.68
CA ARG A 25 -11.25 6.84 15.98
C ARG A 25 -9.77 6.46 15.85
N THR A 26 -8.95 6.89 16.80
CA THR A 26 -7.55 6.46 16.91
C THR A 26 -7.37 5.71 18.21
N PRO A 27 -6.97 4.42 18.16
CA PRO A 27 -6.76 3.62 19.36
C PRO A 27 -5.50 4.04 20.12
N ALA A 28 -5.41 3.65 21.39
CA ALA A 28 -4.20 3.84 22.16
C ALA A 28 -3.02 3.05 21.57
N ALA A 29 -1.83 3.64 21.60
CA ALA A 29 -0.63 2.93 21.19
C ALA A 29 -0.17 1.99 22.31
N VAL A 30 0.30 0.79 21.90
CA VAL A 30 0.95 -0.17 22.79
C VAL A 30 2.35 -0.49 22.26
N ALA A 31 3.24 -1.00 23.12
CA ALA A 31 4.62 -1.33 22.72
C ALA A 31 4.65 -2.53 21.78
N ASP A 32 3.80 -3.53 22.01
CA ASP A 32 3.67 -4.72 21.19
C ASP A 32 2.20 -5.00 20.87
N GLY A 33 1.91 -5.45 19.64
CA GLY A 33 0.53 -5.68 19.18
C GLY A 33 0.40 -5.62 17.67
N VAL A 34 -0.85 -5.44 17.21
CA VAL A 34 -1.21 -5.44 15.79
C VAL A 34 -0.90 -4.10 15.14
N PRO A 35 -0.29 -4.06 13.93
CA PRO A 35 -0.07 -2.82 13.19
C PRO A 35 -1.35 -2.05 12.91
N TYR A 36 -1.32 -0.73 13.14
CA TYR A 36 -2.37 0.23 12.81
C TYR A 36 -1.87 1.12 11.66
N ILE A 37 -2.39 0.85 10.47
CA ILE A 37 -1.95 1.50 9.23
C ILE A 37 -2.58 2.89 9.14
N ALA A 38 -1.75 3.90 9.03
CA ALA A 38 -2.13 5.29 8.81
C ALA A 38 -1.46 5.81 7.52
N ILE A 39 -1.72 7.06 7.15
CA ILE A 39 -1.20 7.63 5.89
C ILE A 39 0.33 7.49 5.74
N PRO A 40 1.18 7.73 6.78
CA PRO A 40 2.63 7.62 6.61
C PRO A 40 3.14 6.22 6.29
N GLN A 41 2.32 5.19 6.52
CA GLN A 41 2.66 3.80 6.19
C GLN A 41 2.41 3.45 4.73
N LEU A 42 1.68 4.27 3.97
CA LEU A 42 1.47 4.05 2.54
C LEU A 42 2.62 4.71 1.77
N ARG A 43 3.47 3.90 1.15
CA ARG A 43 4.66 4.37 0.41
C ARG A 43 4.79 3.62 -0.90
N ASP A 44 4.78 4.32 -2.02
CA ASP A 44 4.99 3.75 -3.38
C ASP A 44 4.07 2.56 -3.71
N GLY A 45 2.83 2.55 -3.18
CA GLY A 45 1.88 1.45 -3.39
C GLY A 45 2.05 0.25 -2.46
N HIS A 46 2.95 0.35 -1.46
CA HIS A 46 3.21 -0.67 -0.45
C HIS A 46 2.91 -0.18 0.96
N ILE A 47 2.72 -1.10 1.89
CA ILE A 47 2.58 -0.81 3.31
C ILE A 47 3.94 -0.97 3.98
N SER A 48 4.50 0.13 4.51
CA SER A 48 5.68 0.11 5.36
C SER A 48 5.28 -0.04 6.82
N LEU A 49 5.88 -1.02 7.50
CA LEU A 49 5.68 -1.21 8.94
C LEU A 49 6.73 -0.46 9.80
N GLU A 50 7.62 0.29 9.16
CA GLU A 50 8.61 1.10 9.86
C GLU A 50 7.93 2.18 10.71
N GLY A 51 8.22 2.21 12.03
CA GLY A 51 7.62 3.17 12.96
C GLY A 51 6.09 3.07 13.06
N VAL A 52 5.49 1.97 12.62
CA VAL A 52 4.03 1.80 12.66
C VAL A 52 3.54 1.78 14.11
N ARG A 53 2.44 2.53 14.37
CA ARG A 53 1.69 2.40 15.62
C ARG A 53 1.18 0.97 15.78
N ARG A 54 1.29 0.41 16.98
CA ARG A 54 0.69 -0.88 17.32
C ARG A 54 -0.46 -0.69 18.27
N ILE A 55 -1.46 -1.56 18.17
CA ILE A 55 -2.68 -1.55 18.99
C ILE A 55 -2.88 -2.90 19.66
N SER A 56 -3.63 -2.92 20.76
CA SER A 56 -3.94 -4.16 21.47
C SER A 56 -4.82 -5.10 20.62
N ASP A 57 -4.80 -6.41 20.90
CA ASP A 57 -5.70 -7.36 20.24
C ASP A 57 -7.19 -7.05 20.52
N ALA A 58 -7.49 -6.47 21.68
CA ALA A 58 -8.84 -6.04 22.02
C ALA A 58 -9.29 -4.88 21.11
N ASP A 59 -8.44 -3.86 20.95
CA ASP A 59 -8.70 -2.75 20.02
C ASP A 59 -8.76 -3.26 18.57
N TYR A 60 -7.85 -4.14 18.16
CA TYR A 60 -7.89 -4.75 16.84
C TYR A 60 -9.24 -5.41 16.57
N THR A 61 -9.74 -6.21 17.51
CA THR A 61 -11.04 -6.88 17.39
C THR A 61 -12.19 -5.87 17.26
N ASP A 62 -12.13 -4.76 18.00
CA ASP A 62 -13.15 -3.70 17.93
C ASP A 62 -13.10 -2.95 16.60
N TRP A 63 -11.87 -2.55 16.15
CA TRP A 63 -11.66 -1.81 14.91
C TRP A 63 -11.94 -2.60 13.64
N THR A 64 -11.83 -3.93 13.68
CA THR A 64 -12.03 -4.78 12.51
C THR A 64 -13.43 -5.37 12.40
N LYS A 65 -14.36 -4.98 13.27
CA LYS A 65 -15.78 -5.42 13.20
C LYS A 65 -16.44 -5.11 11.87
N LYS A 66 -16.18 -3.91 11.31
CA LYS A 66 -16.70 -3.49 9.99
C LYS A 66 -15.81 -3.94 8.85
N LEU A 67 -14.50 -3.88 9.07
CA LEU A 67 -13.48 -4.06 8.06
C LEU A 67 -12.30 -4.83 8.64
N SER A 68 -12.17 -6.09 8.24
CA SER A 68 -10.94 -6.85 8.38
C SER A 68 -10.20 -6.81 7.04
N PRO A 69 -9.03 -6.14 6.94
CA PRO A 69 -8.26 -6.10 5.70
C PRO A 69 -7.87 -7.50 5.24
N GLN A 70 -7.93 -7.74 3.93
CA GLN A 70 -7.63 -9.01 3.28
C GLN A 70 -6.52 -8.83 2.24
N ALA A 71 -5.86 -9.93 1.89
CA ALA A 71 -4.90 -9.91 0.79
C ALA A 71 -5.52 -9.37 -0.50
N ASN A 72 -4.78 -8.53 -1.21
CA ASN A 72 -5.18 -7.81 -2.42
C ASN A 72 -6.24 -6.71 -2.23
N ASP A 73 -6.70 -6.43 -1.01
CA ASP A 73 -7.39 -5.17 -0.76
C ASP A 73 -6.45 -4.00 -1.10
N VAL A 74 -7.03 -2.90 -1.53
CA VAL A 74 -6.28 -1.66 -1.76
C VAL A 74 -6.75 -0.60 -0.77
N ILE A 75 -5.83 -0.12 0.04
CA ILE A 75 -6.05 0.99 0.95
C ILE A 75 -5.83 2.28 0.15
N VAL A 76 -6.79 3.21 0.23
CA VAL A 76 -6.74 4.51 -0.45
C VAL A 76 -6.83 5.62 0.57
N VAL A 77 -5.97 6.63 0.41
CA VAL A 77 -6.01 7.88 1.18
C VAL A 77 -7.14 8.74 0.67
N ARG A 78 -8.05 9.16 1.55
CA ARG A 78 -9.15 10.04 1.19
C ARG A 78 -9.00 11.47 1.71
N ARG A 79 -7.96 11.77 2.50
CA ARG A 79 -7.67 13.11 3.03
C ARG A 79 -6.17 13.27 3.26
N CYS A 80 -5.62 14.39 2.85
CA CYS A 80 -4.18 14.68 2.88
C CYS A 80 -3.39 13.70 1.99
N ASN A 81 -3.11 14.05 0.77
CA ASN A 81 -2.60 13.21 -0.32
C ASN A 81 -3.68 12.24 -0.86
N SER A 82 -4.90 12.78 -1.06
CA SER A 82 -6.05 11.99 -1.53
C SER A 82 -5.76 11.30 -2.86
N GLY A 83 -6.08 10.01 -2.94
CA GLY A 83 -5.83 9.18 -4.13
C GLY A 83 -4.59 8.29 -4.02
N GLU A 84 -3.64 8.60 -3.13
CA GLU A 84 -2.53 7.69 -2.83
C GLU A 84 -3.05 6.35 -2.31
N SER A 85 -2.36 5.29 -2.66
CA SER A 85 -2.83 3.94 -2.36
C SER A 85 -1.70 2.97 -2.04
N ALA A 86 -2.04 1.91 -1.30
CA ALA A 86 -1.18 0.75 -1.10
C ALA A 86 -2.01 -0.53 -1.05
N HIS A 87 -1.46 -1.64 -1.54
CA HIS A 87 -2.14 -2.93 -1.46
C HIS A 87 -1.82 -3.64 -0.13
N VAL A 88 -2.76 -4.45 0.32
CA VAL A 88 -2.58 -5.32 1.48
C VAL A 88 -1.89 -6.62 1.04
N PRO A 89 -0.66 -6.89 1.49
CA PRO A 89 0.03 -8.12 1.14
C PRO A 89 -0.60 -9.34 1.85
N ALA A 90 -0.36 -10.52 1.30
CA ALA A 90 -0.80 -11.76 1.93
C ALA A 90 -0.17 -11.93 3.32
N GLY A 91 -0.97 -12.38 4.28
CA GLY A 91 -0.54 -12.64 5.66
C GLY A 91 -0.43 -11.42 6.56
N LEU A 92 -0.61 -10.20 6.06
CA LEU A 92 -0.60 -9.01 6.90
C LEU A 92 -1.90 -8.91 7.73
N LYS A 93 -1.78 -9.07 9.05
CA LYS A 93 -2.82 -8.73 10.03
C LYS A 93 -2.64 -7.26 10.42
N CYS A 94 -3.62 -6.41 10.12
CA CYS A 94 -3.56 -4.99 10.46
C CYS A 94 -4.94 -4.36 10.64
N ALA A 95 -5.01 -3.24 11.35
CA ALA A 95 -6.17 -2.36 11.37
C ALA A 95 -5.90 -1.11 10.52
N ILE A 96 -6.97 -0.49 10.01
CA ILE A 96 -6.88 0.69 9.14
C ILE A 96 -7.22 1.94 9.93
N GLY A 97 -6.38 2.97 9.76
CA GLY A 97 -6.52 4.27 10.42
C GLY A 97 -7.52 5.20 9.77
N GLN A 98 -7.83 6.30 10.50
CA GLN A 98 -8.71 7.35 9.96
C GLN A 98 -8.15 7.94 8.65
N ASN A 99 -9.05 8.50 7.83
CA ASN A 99 -8.77 9.09 6.52
C ASN A 99 -8.32 8.09 5.45
N LEU A 100 -8.42 6.81 5.74
CA LEU A 100 -8.19 5.71 4.80
C LEU A 100 -9.50 4.98 4.54
N VAL A 101 -9.64 4.47 3.33
CA VAL A 101 -10.71 3.54 2.94
C VAL A 101 -10.10 2.32 2.28
N VAL A 102 -10.84 1.24 2.24
CA VAL A 102 -10.43 0.02 1.53
C VAL A 102 -11.30 -0.20 0.32
N LEU A 103 -10.68 -0.47 -0.80
CA LEU A 103 -11.30 -0.95 -2.02
C LEU A 103 -11.08 -2.47 -2.10
N ARG A 104 -12.16 -3.22 -2.30
CA ARG A 104 -12.14 -4.68 -2.44
C ARG A 104 -12.87 -5.09 -3.70
N ALA A 105 -12.18 -5.76 -4.62
CA ALA A 105 -12.79 -6.32 -5.82
C ALA A 105 -13.40 -7.71 -5.53
N ASP A 106 -14.58 -7.98 -6.12
CA ASP A 106 -15.29 -9.27 -5.97
C ASP A 106 -14.76 -10.37 -6.90
N GLY A 107 -13.84 -10.05 -7.80
CA GLY A 107 -13.21 -10.97 -8.75
C GLY A 107 -14.04 -11.32 -9.98
N LYS A 108 -15.26 -10.79 -10.15
CA LYS A 108 -16.14 -11.16 -11.28
C LYS A 108 -15.82 -10.39 -12.55
N LYS A 109 -15.60 -9.09 -12.45
CA LYS A 109 -15.23 -8.21 -13.57
C LYS A 109 -13.86 -7.62 -13.37
N LEU A 110 -13.43 -7.42 -12.13
CA LEU A 110 -12.14 -6.90 -11.76
C LEU A 110 -11.42 -7.88 -10.83
N MET A 111 -10.24 -8.34 -11.26
CA MET A 111 -9.41 -9.23 -10.45
C MET A 111 -8.83 -8.49 -9.24
N PRO A 112 -8.87 -9.05 -8.02
CA PRO A 112 -8.27 -8.43 -6.84
C PRO A 112 -6.79 -8.07 -7.00
N GLN A 113 -6.01 -8.94 -7.68
CA GLN A 113 -4.58 -8.72 -7.95
C GLN A 113 -4.33 -7.57 -8.94
N TYR A 114 -5.30 -7.27 -9.83
CA TYR A 114 -5.19 -6.20 -10.80
C TYR A 114 -5.59 -4.84 -10.20
N LEU A 115 -6.47 -4.81 -9.20
CA LEU A 115 -6.99 -3.57 -8.60
C LEU A 115 -5.86 -2.63 -8.15
N ARG A 116 -4.77 -3.15 -7.55
CA ARG A 116 -3.62 -2.33 -7.11
C ARG A 116 -2.95 -1.56 -8.25
N TRP A 117 -3.01 -2.09 -9.46
CA TRP A 117 -2.43 -1.45 -10.65
C TRP A 117 -3.39 -0.45 -11.27
N LEU A 118 -4.66 -0.78 -11.31
CA LEU A 118 -5.72 0.10 -11.83
C LEU A 118 -5.76 1.43 -11.07
N VAL A 119 -5.67 1.41 -9.74
CA VAL A 119 -5.71 2.62 -8.90
C VAL A 119 -4.38 3.38 -8.81
N ARG A 120 -3.43 3.06 -9.66
CA ARG A 120 -2.13 3.76 -9.77
C ARG A 120 -1.90 4.31 -11.18
N GLY A 121 -2.77 3.96 -12.12
CA GLY A 121 -2.71 4.42 -13.49
C GLY A 121 -3.05 5.91 -13.64
N THR A 122 -2.80 6.45 -14.84
CA THR A 122 -3.09 7.85 -15.18
C THR A 122 -4.57 8.15 -15.01
N GLU A 123 -5.44 7.25 -15.45
CA GLU A 123 -6.89 7.40 -15.41
C GLU A 123 -7.44 7.48 -13.98
N TRP A 124 -6.80 6.78 -13.03
CA TRP A 124 -7.11 6.94 -11.61
C TRP A 124 -6.90 8.38 -11.14
N TRP A 125 -5.75 8.97 -11.50
CA TRP A 125 -5.43 10.33 -11.10
C TRP A 125 -6.28 11.38 -11.81
N GLU A 126 -6.73 11.10 -13.04
CA GLU A 126 -7.73 11.93 -13.73
C GLU A 126 -9.07 11.92 -12.98
N GLU A 127 -9.55 10.76 -12.53
CA GLU A 127 -10.76 10.67 -11.73
C GLU A 127 -10.59 11.35 -10.36
N VAL A 128 -9.46 11.14 -9.66
CA VAL A 128 -9.13 11.87 -8.44
C VAL A 128 -9.24 13.37 -8.68
N GLY A 129 -8.65 13.89 -9.77
CA GLY A 129 -8.69 15.29 -10.12
C GLY A 129 -10.10 15.86 -10.34
N LYS A 130 -11.05 15.05 -10.85
CA LYS A 130 -12.46 15.46 -11.05
C LYS A 130 -13.22 15.59 -9.72
N TYR A 131 -12.93 14.73 -8.75
CA TYR A 131 -13.73 14.62 -7.52
C TYR A 131 -13.03 15.17 -6.27
N ILE A 132 -11.76 15.55 -6.39
CA ILE A 132 -11.01 16.09 -5.26
C ILE A 132 -11.58 17.42 -4.82
N ASN A 133 -11.86 17.56 -3.52
CA ASN A 133 -12.24 18.84 -2.93
C ASN A 133 -10.97 19.47 -2.35
N VAL A 134 -10.55 20.57 -2.97
CA VAL A 134 -9.44 21.38 -2.46
C VAL A 134 -9.98 22.28 -1.36
N GLY A 135 -9.78 21.87 -0.11
CA GLY A 135 -10.11 22.68 1.06
C GLY A 135 -8.99 23.67 1.40
N ALA A 136 -9.29 24.64 2.28
CA ALA A 136 -8.31 25.62 2.72
C ALA A 136 -7.09 25.04 3.45
N VAL A 137 -7.20 23.83 3.99
CA VAL A 137 -6.14 23.19 4.79
C VAL A 137 -5.71 21.84 4.19
N PHE A 138 -6.64 21.04 3.67
CA PHE A 138 -6.36 19.72 3.10
C PHE A 138 -7.25 19.43 1.90
N ASP A 139 -6.73 18.64 0.98
CA ASP A 139 -7.49 17.97 -0.05
C ASP A 139 -8.30 16.80 0.54
N SER A 140 -9.43 16.47 -0.09
CA SER A 140 -10.24 15.34 0.35
C SER A 140 -11.06 14.74 -0.78
N LEU A 141 -11.24 13.42 -0.74
CA LEU A 141 -12.20 12.65 -1.53
C LEU A 141 -13.36 12.21 -0.63
N ARG A 142 -14.58 12.34 -1.10
CA ARG A 142 -15.74 11.82 -0.38
C ARG A 142 -15.91 10.34 -0.68
N CYS A 143 -16.18 9.54 0.35
CA CYS A 143 -16.38 8.09 0.19
C CYS A 143 -17.47 7.75 -0.85
N ARG A 144 -18.51 8.59 -0.98
CA ARG A 144 -19.59 8.38 -1.95
C ARG A 144 -19.19 8.60 -3.41
N ASP A 145 -18.11 9.35 -3.66
CA ASP A 145 -17.69 9.72 -5.01
C ASP A 145 -16.72 8.67 -5.58
N ILE A 146 -15.89 8.04 -4.75
CA ILE A 146 -14.89 7.05 -5.19
C ILE A 146 -15.50 5.85 -5.94
N PRO A 147 -16.63 5.24 -5.52
CA PRO A 147 -17.26 4.17 -6.28
C PRO A 147 -17.71 4.55 -7.70
N LEU A 148 -17.87 5.86 -7.97
CA LEU A 148 -18.30 6.42 -9.25
C LEU A 148 -17.14 6.68 -10.23
N PHE A 149 -15.87 6.48 -9.81
CA PHE A 149 -14.71 6.67 -10.68
C PHE A 149 -14.79 5.72 -11.86
N GLU A 150 -14.78 6.28 -13.07
CA GLU A 150 -14.85 5.54 -14.33
C GLU A 150 -13.46 5.21 -14.85
N LEU A 151 -13.10 3.93 -14.81
CA LEU A 151 -11.79 3.45 -15.18
C LEU A 151 -11.87 2.45 -16.35
N PRO A 152 -10.84 2.37 -17.20
CA PRO A 152 -10.78 1.36 -18.25
C PRO A 152 -10.48 -0.01 -17.63
N VAL A 153 -11.40 -0.95 -17.83
CA VAL A 153 -11.30 -2.31 -17.29
C VAL A 153 -11.06 -3.29 -18.44
N PRO A 154 -9.87 -3.89 -18.53
CA PRO A 154 -9.56 -4.92 -19.53
C PRO A 154 -10.38 -6.20 -19.29
N PRO A 155 -10.47 -7.10 -20.28
CA PRO A 155 -10.93 -8.47 -20.08
C PRO A 155 -10.10 -9.19 -19.00
N LEU A 156 -10.73 -10.09 -18.22
CA LEU A 156 -10.05 -10.77 -17.09
C LEU A 156 -8.72 -11.44 -17.45
N ALA A 157 -8.63 -12.04 -18.65
CA ALA A 157 -7.40 -12.66 -19.12
C ALA A 157 -6.25 -11.64 -19.24
N GLU A 158 -6.53 -10.44 -19.77
CA GLU A 158 -5.54 -9.37 -19.87
C GLU A 158 -5.19 -8.79 -18.49
N GLN A 159 -6.17 -8.63 -17.61
CA GLN A 159 -5.91 -8.20 -16.22
C GLN A 159 -4.91 -9.13 -15.54
N GLY A 160 -5.08 -10.46 -15.70
CA GLY A 160 -4.16 -11.46 -15.14
C GLY A 160 -2.74 -11.33 -15.71
N GLN A 161 -2.61 -11.12 -17.02
CA GLN A 161 -1.31 -10.92 -17.67
C GLN A 161 -0.63 -9.63 -17.19
N ILE A 162 -1.36 -8.52 -17.20
CA ILE A 162 -0.85 -7.22 -16.73
C ILE A 162 -0.43 -7.31 -15.25
N ALA A 163 -1.29 -7.86 -14.40
CA ALA A 163 -0.98 -8.02 -12.99
C ALA A 163 0.25 -8.89 -12.75
N SER A 164 0.41 -9.97 -13.50
CA SER A 164 1.58 -10.86 -13.40
C SER A 164 2.88 -10.14 -13.77
N VAL A 165 2.90 -9.44 -14.91
CA VAL A 165 4.11 -8.72 -15.35
C VAL A 165 4.48 -7.59 -14.40
N LEU A 166 3.50 -6.75 -14.03
CA LEU A 166 3.75 -5.62 -13.14
C LEU A 166 4.16 -6.08 -11.73
N SER A 167 3.55 -7.16 -11.21
CA SER A 167 3.95 -7.71 -9.92
C SER A 167 5.36 -8.27 -9.95
N ALA A 168 5.76 -8.99 -11.01
CA ALA A 168 7.12 -9.49 -11.13
C ALA A 168 8.17 -8.38 -11.18
N LEU A 169 7.87 -7.25 -11.83
CA LEU A 169 8.73 -6.07 -11.85
C LEU A 169 8.82 -5.40 -10.47
N ASP A 170 7.69 -5.27 -9.79
CA ASP A 170 7.58 -4.68 -8.46
C ASP A 170 8.35 -5.51 -7.41
N ASP A 171 8.19 -6.85 -7.44
CA ASP A 171 8.94 -7.79 -6.61
C ASP A 171 10.45 -7.67 -6.87
N ARG A 172 10.85 -7.52 -8.15
CA ARG A 172 12.26 -7.33 -8.50
C ARG A 172 12.83 -6.02 -7.96
N ILE A 173 12.07 -4.92 -8.04
CA ILE A 173 12.45 -3.63 -7.48
C ILE A 173 12.62 -3.74 -5.97
N THR A 174 11.68 -4.39 -5.29
CA THR A 174 11.73 -4.60 -3.83
C THR A 174 12.97 -5.41 -3.44
N LEU A 175 13.23 -6.54 -4.12
CA LEU A 175 14.41 -7.36 -3.87
C LEU A 175 15.72 -6.58 -4.08
N LEU A 176 15.81 -5.77 -5.11
CA LEU A 176 16.99 -4.94 -5.37
C LEU A 176 17.20 -3.87 -4.29
N ARG A 177 16.12 -3.23 -3.81
CA ARG A 177 16.18 -2.26 -2.72
C ARG A 177 16.67 -2.91 -1.42
N GLU A 178 16.14 -4.08 -1.06
CA GLU A 178 16.55 -4.84 0.13
C GLU A 178 18.01 -5.31 0.02
N THR A 179 18.42 -5.77 -1.17
CA THR A 179 19.80 -6.15 -1.43
C THR A 179 20.75 -4.96 -1.26
N ASN A 180 20.42 -3.81 -1.83
CA ASN A 180 21.23 -2.60 -1.69
C ASN A 180 21.34 -2.15 -0.22
N ALA A 181 20.22 -2.13 0.52
CA ALA A 181 20.24 -1.77 1.94
C ALA A 181 21.12 -2.73 2.75
N THR A 182 21.09 -4.03 2.45
CA THR A 182 21.94 -5.04 3.11
C THR A 182 23.42 -4.82 2.78
N LEU A 183 23.76 -4.61 1.51
CA LEU A 183 25.13 -4.36 1.09
C LEU A 183 25.68 -3.07 1.70
N GLU A 184 24.88 -2.03 1.77
CA GLU A 184 25.25 -0.77 2.41
C GLU A 184 25.52 -0.96 3.91
N ALA A 185 24.67 -1.69 4.61
CA ALA A 185 24.86 -2.00 6.02
C ALA A 185 26.14 -2.83 6.27
N ILE A 186 26.45 -3.79 5.40
CA ILE A 186 27.70 -4.56 5.46
C ILE A 186 28.90 -3.64 5.22
N ALA A 187 28.86 -2.79 4.21
CA ALA A 187 29.95 -1.86 3.91
C ALA A 187 30.21 -0.89 5.07
N GLN A 188 29.15 -0.34 5.66
CA GLN A 188 29.24 0.53 6.84
C GLN A 188 29.82 -0.20 8.06
N ALA A 189 29.41 -1.45 8.31
CA ALA A 189 29.92 -2.25 9.41
C ALA A 189 31.43 -2.56 9.21
N LEU A 190 31.83 -2.94 8.01
CA LEU A 190 33.25 -3.18 7.70
C LEU A 190 34.07 -1.89 7.82
N PHE A 191 33.58 -0.78 7.29
CA PHE A 191 34.27 0.50 7.42
C PHE A 191 34.44 0.89 8.89
N LYS A 192 33.38 0.76 9.69
CA LYS A 192 33.45 1.05 11.12
C LYS A 192 34.48 0.16 11.82
N SER A 193 34.44 -1.16 11.62
CA SER A 193 35.36 -2.12 12.24
C SER A 193 36.82 -1.83 11.87
N TRP A 194 37.10 -1.52 10.58
CA TRP A 194 38.47 -1.37 10.10
C TRP A 194 39.06 0.01 10.37
N PHE A 195 38.28 1.07 10.24
CA PHE A 195 38.79 2.46 10.21
C PHE A 195 38.35 3.30 11.43
N VAL A 196 37.37 2.85 12.22
CA VAL A 196 36.94 3.53 13.44
C VAL A 196 37.31 2.75 14.67
N ASP A 197 36.96 1.47 14.71
CA ASP A 197 37.19 0.60 15.89
C ASP A 197 38.59 -0.06 15.83
N PHE A 198 39.24 -0.12 14.65
CA PHE A 198 40.55 -0.74 14.40
C PHE A 198 40.63 -2.21 14.84
N ASP A 199 39.52 -2.97 14.69
CA ASP A 199 39.45 -4.36 15.13
C ASP A 199 40.52 -5.27 14.54
N PRO A 200 40.88 -5.20 13.23
CA PRO A 200 41.97 -6.01 12.66
C PRO A 200 43.34 -5.71 13.29
N VAL A 201 43.60 -4.45 13.66
CA VAL A 201 44.84 -4.05 14.31
C VAL A 201 44.91 -4.58 15.73
N ARG A 202 43.79 -4.46 16.47
CA ARG A 202 43.67 -5.00 17.83
C ARG A 202 43.86 -6.52 17.85
N ALA A 203 43.14 -7.22 16.92
CA ALA A 203 43.29 -8.69 16.80
C ALA A 203 44.73 -9.11 16.54
N LYS A 204 45.44 -8.40 15.64
CA LYS A 204 46.87 -8.67 15.37
C LYS A 204 47.76 -8.39 16.57
N MET A 205 47.49 -7.35 17.36
CA MET A 205 48.25 -7.05 18.60
C MET A 205 48.02 -8.09 19.67
N GLU A 206 46.85 -8.72 19.70
CA GLU A 206 46.47 -9.80 20.64
C GLU A 206 46.86 -11.21 20.17
N GLY A 207 47.52 -11.30 19.00
CA GLY A 207 47.97 -12.56 18.42
C GLY A 207 46.86 -13.42 17.76
N ARG A 208 45.79 -12.78 17.37
CA ARG A 208 44.64 -13.39 16.65
C ARG A 208 44.65 -13.06 15.17
#